data_e0eae1b9ee98e16eb908c4aec46719b6
#
_entry.id   e0eae1b9ee98e16eb908c4aec46719b6
#
_cell.length_a   1.000
_cell.length_b   1.000
_cell.length_c   1.000
_cell.angle_alpha   90.00
_cell.angle_beta   90.00
_cell.angle_gamma   90.00
#
_symmetry.space_group_name_H-M   'P 1'
#
loop_
_entity.id
_entity.type
_entity.pdbx_description
1 polymer ?
#
loop_
_entity_poly.entity_id
_entity_poly.type
_entity_poly.pdbx_seq_one_letter_code
_entity_poly.pdbx_strand_id
1 'polypeptide(L)'
;MLREKMCPEPIPSPNNIEVSTPAESDVDYILGLYLYDVREEGEVAVPAFVSSGRTRLRRPSRPYSLYYMLFLNGSSQMGLKGGDVQKIIGRAAQIINDSSSVSPRALQSWLEDDEPPIIFSPARMSLEDKVRVWSAINKPYQVSLFYKAAPVFLSSEIIVDTPRVIDAEIRLNLR
;
A
#
# COMPACT_ATOMS: atom_id res chain seq x y z
N MET A 1 -7.82 -6.63 9.21
CA MET A 1 -8.83 -6.95 8.16
C MET A 1 -8.76 -8.39 7.66
N LEU A 2 -7.73 -8.82 6.86
CA LEU A 2 -7.64 -10.23 6.40
C LEU A 2 -7.55 -11.21 7.58
N ARG A 3 -6.64 -10.97 8.52
CA ARG A 3 -6.47 -11.83 9.73
C ARG A 3 -7.75 -11.98 10.54
N GLU A 4 -8.56 -10.96 10.64
CA GLU A 4 -9.82 -10.96 11.40
C GLU A 4 -10.95 -11.70 10.67
N LYS A 5 -11.04 -11.53 9.34
CA LYS A 5 -12.17 -12.02 8.55
C LYS A 5 -11.95 -13.40 7.91
N MET A 6 -10.70 -13.90 7.90
CA MET A 6 -10.34 -15.20 7.36
C MET A 6 -10.14 -16.28 8.43
N CYS A 7 -10.02 -15.90 9.69
CA CYS A 7 -9.85 -16.84 10.79
C CYS A 7 -11.14 -16.96 11.61
N PRO A 8 -11.45 -18.20 12.12
CA PRO A 8 -10.69 -19.46 12.00
C PRO A 8 -10.87 -20.20 10.67
N GLU A 9 -11.74 -19.74 9.79
CA GLU A 9 -12.00 -20.37 8.48
C GLU A 9 -11.99 -19.30 7.36
N PRO A 10 -11.33 -19.58 6.22
CA PRO A 10 -10.65 -20.81 5.81
C PRO A 10 -9.21 -20.96 6.30
N ILE A 11 -8.69 -20.04 7.11
CA ILE A 11 -7.32 -20.06 7.65
C ILE A 11 -7.39 -20.26 9.17
N PRO A 12 -6.73 -21.29 9.74
CA PRO A 12 -6.90 -21.65 11.14
C PRO A 12 -6.46 -20.58 12.14
N SER A 13 -5.38 -19.84 11.82
CA SER A 13 -4.80 -18.86 12.74
C SER A 13 -4.43 -17.55 12.01
N PRO A 14 -4.57 -16.40 12.66
CA PRO A 14 -4.08 -15.12 12.14
C PRO A 14 -2.58 -15.11 11.80
N ASN A 15 -1.79 -15.93 12.48
CA ASN A 15 -0.35 -16.08 12.24
C ASN A 15 -0.03 -16.79 10.90
N ASN A 16 -1.01 -17.48 10.32
CA ASN A 16 -0.87 -18.09 9.01
C ASN A 16 -1.12 -17.10 7.86
N ILE A 17 -1.28 -15.81 8.15
CA ILE A 17 -1.35 -14.72 7.16
C ILE A 17 -0.19 -13.77 7.42
N GLU A 18 0.72 -13.65 6.47
CA GLU A 18 1.98 -12.92 6.65
C GLU A 18 2.22 -11.90 5.53
N VAL A 19 2.92 -10.81 5.87
CA VAL A 19 3.52 -9.91 4.88
C VAL A 19 4.94 -10.41 4.65
N SER A 20 5.13 -11.15 3.58
CA SER A 20 6.37 -11.90 3.33
C SER A 20 6.64 -12.01 1.84
N THR A 21 7.88 -12.33 1.48
CA THR A 21 8.24 -12.66 0.11
C THR A 21 8.05 -14.16 -0.15
N PRO A 22 7.58 -14.56 -1.34
CA PRO A 22 7.50 -15.98 -1.69
C PRO A 22 8.85 -16.72 -1.66
N ALA A 23 9.96 -15.98 -1.59
CA ALA A 23 11.31 -16.55 -1.50
C ALA A 23 11.64 -17.07 -0.09
N GLU A 24 11.03 -16.54 0.95
CA GLU A 24 11.23 -16.99 2.33
C GLU A 24 10.60 -18.36 2.54
N SER A 25 11.43 -19.33 2.95
CA SER A 25 11.03 -20.72 3.20
C SER A 25 10.89 -21.07 4.68
N ASP A 26 11.38 -20.21 5.57
CA ASP A 26 11.56 -20.53 6.98
C ASP A 26 10.34 -20.19 7.85
N VAL A 27 9.31 -19.58 7.28
CA VAL A 27 8.10 -19.20 8.01
C VAL A 27 6.91 -20.03 7.52
N ASP A 28 6.24 -20.68 8.45
CA ASP A 28 5.04 -21.49 8.15
C ASP A 28 3.79 -20.59 8.14
N TYR A 29 3.49 -20.03 6.98
CA TYR A 29 2.25 -19.30 6.71
C TYR A 29 1.52 -19.90 5.51
N ILE A 30 0.22 -19.65 5.43
CA ILE A 30 -0.65 -20.13 4.34
C ILE A 30 -0.82 -19.05 3.27
N LEU A 31 -1.15 -17.82 3.68
CA LEU A 31 -1.45 -16.70 2.80
C LEU A 31 -0.40 -15.61 2.97
N GLY A 32 0.29 -15.29 1.89
CA GLY A 32 1.29 -14.24 1.83
C GLY A 32 0.80 -13.00 1.09
N LEU A 33 1.24 -11.84 1.56
CA LEU A 33 1.09 -10.57 0.88
C LEU A 33 2.48 -10.00 0.61
N TYR A 34 2.87 -9.89 -0.65
CA TYR A 34 4.18 -9.43 -1.10
C TYR A 34 4.08 -8.08 -1.82
N LEU A 35 4.79 -7.06 -1.33
CA LEU A 35 4.97 -5.79 -2.02
C LEU A 35 6.02 -5.98 -3.11
N TYR A 36 5.59 -6.02 -4.39
CA TYR A 36 6.50 -6.30 -5.50
C TYR A 36 6.91 -5.06 -6.30
N ASP A 37 6.17 -3.94 -6.16
CA ASP A 37 6.48 -2.70 -6.88
C ASP A 37 5.94 -1.48 -6.12
N VAL A 38 6.65 -0.35 -6.24
CA VAL A 38 6.26 0.95 -5.68
C VAL A 38 6.48 1.98 -6.77
N ARG A 39 5.45 2.79 -7.06
CA ARG A 39 5.52 3.86 -8.06
C ARG A 39 5.09 5.18 -7.48
N GLU A 40 5.87 6.23 -7.73
CA GLU A 40 5.43 7.59 -7.48
C GLU A 40 4.33 7.95 -8.49
N GLU A 41 3.19 8.45 -8.02
CA GLU A 41 2.11 8.93 -8.88
C GLU A 41 2.19 10.45 -9.00
N GLY A 42 2.30 10.93 -10.21
CA GLY A 42 2.10 12.33 -10.56
C GLY A 42 3.27 13.00 -11.25
N GLU A 43 3.04 13.34 -12.51
CA GLU A 43 3.75 14.42 -13.23
C GLU A 43 3.22 15.82 -12.85
N VAL A 44 2.43 15.95 -11.79
CA VAL A 44 1.93 17.25 -11.37
C VAL A 44 3.08 18.05 -10.80
N ALA A 45 3.33 19.22 -11.39
CA ALA A 45 4.27 20.18 -10.85
C ALA A 45 3.84 20.55 -9.42
N VAL A 46 4.39 19.84 -8.45
CA VAL A 46 4.10 20.04 -7.03
C VAL A 46 4.86 21.30 -6.61
N PRO A 47 4.23 22.28 -5.95
CA PRO A 47 4.95 23.44 -5.45
C PRO A 47 6.08 23.01 -4.54
N ALA A 48 7.20 23.73 -4.56
CA ALA A 48 8.37 23.38 -3.76
C ALA A 48 8.05 23.30 -2.25
N PHE A 49 7.12 24.13 -1.79
CA PHE A 49 6.65 24.19 -0.41
C PHE A 49 5.16 24.56 -0.34
N VAL A 50 4.49 24.05 0.68
CA VAL A 50 3.10 24.38 1.05
C VAL A 50 3.07 24.94 2.47
N SER A 51 2.10 25.80 2.76
CA SER A 51 1.94 26.39 4.09
C SER A 51 1.57 25.31 5.12
N SER A 52 2.30 25.27 6.23
CA SER A 52 2.04 24.42 7.39
C SER A 52 1.88 25.30 8.62
N GLY A 53 0.67 25.88 8.80
CA GLY A 53 0.42 26.86 9.82
C GLY A 53 0.80 28.29 9.40
N ARG A 54 0.99 29.18 10.39
CA ARG A 54 1.18 30.63 10.13
C ARG A 54 2.60 31.06 9.78
N THR A 55 3.59 30.29 10.16
CA THR A 55 5.02 30.66 10.07
C THR A 55 5.92 29.53 9.57
N ARG A 56 5.32 28.47 9.00
CA ARG A 56 6.07 27.31 8.54
C ARG A 56 5.66 26.91 7.15
N LEU A 57 6.64 26.52 6.37
CA LEU A 57 6.47 25.86 5.09
C LEU A 57 6.97 24.43 5.20
N ARG A 58 6.25 23.48 4.61
CA ARG A 58 6.70 22.10 4.46
C ARG A 58 6.72 21.70 3.00
N ARG A 59 7.52 20.72 2.65
CA ARG A 59 7.37 20.09 1.34
C ARG A 59 6.04 19.33 1.30
N PRO A 60 5.30 19.43 0.20
CA PRO A 60 4.07 18.66 0.04
C PRO A 60 4.34 17.17 0.07
N SER A 61 3.39 16.42 0.59
CA SER A 61 3.39 14.95 0.54
C SER A 61 3.35 14.47 -0.90
N ARG A 62 4.07 13.39 -1.20
CA ARG A 62 4.07 12.78 -2.53
C ARG A 62 3.20 11.54 -2.54
N PRO A 63 2.31 11.39 -3.53
CA PRO A 63 1.48 10.23 -3.67
C PRO A 63 2.26 9.06 -4.29
N TYR A 64 2.11 7.90 -3.71
CA TYR A 64 2.65 6.64 -4.19
C TYR A 64 1.54 5.63 -4.43
N SER A 65 1.79 4.73 -5.36
CA SER A 65 1.04 3.50 -5.57
C SER A 65 1.88 2.31 -5.16
N LEU A 66 1.32 1.51 -4.28
CA LEU A 66 1.93 0.27 -3.81
C LEU A 66 1.27 -0.91 -4.53
N TYR A 67 2.09 -1.80 -5.07
CA TYR A 67 1.61 -2.96 -5.81
C TYR A 67 1.90 -4.25 -5.04
N TYR A 68 0.83 -4.96 -4.72
CA TYR A 68 0.87 -6.16 -3.90
C TYR A 68 0.47 -7.40 -4.69
N MET A 69 1.18 -8.49 -4.41
CA MET A 69 0.79 -9.83 -4.84
C MET A 69 0.30 -10.62 -3.63
N LEU A 70 -0.94 -11.12 -3.69
CA LEU A 70 -1.53 -12.05 -2.74
C LEU A 70 -1.34 -13.47 -3.28
N PHE A 71 -0.69 -14.32 -2.51
CA PHE A 71 -0.31 -15.67 -2.94
C PHE A 71 -0.43 -16.67 -1.81
N LEU A 72 -0.45 -17.97 -2.14
CA LEU A 72 -0.40 -19.04 -1.15
C LEU A 72 1.01 -19.58 -1.05
N ASN A 73 1.45 -19.87 0.16
CA ASN A 73 2.74 -20.50 0.39
C ASN A 73 2.66 -22.00 0.08
N GLY A 74 3.15 -22.38 -1.10
CA GLY A 74 3.17 -23.79 -1.53
C GLY A 74 4.10 -24.69 -0.70
N SER A 75 4.97 -24.11 0.12
CA SER A 75 5.88 -24.83 1.02
C SER A 75 5.30 -25.02 2.43
N SER A 76 4.08 -24.52 2.68
CA SER A 76 3.43 -24.71 3.98
C SER A 76 3.26 -26.19 4.32
N GLN A 77 3.62 -26.57 5.54
CA GLN A 77 3.48 -27.93 6.06
C GLN A 77 2.01 -28.39 6.15
N MET A 78 1.06 -27.49 6.00
CA MET A 78 -0.38 -27.79 6.11
C MET A 78 -0.98 -28.49 4.88
N GLY A 79 -0.19 -28.78 3.83
CA GLY A 79 -0.60 -29.64 2.72
C GLY A 79 -1.90 -29.23 2.04
N LEU A 80 -1.98 -27.99 1.54
CA LEU A 80 -3.17 -27.44 0.90
C LEU A 80 -3.60 -28.26 -0.33
N LYS A 81 -4.86 -28.68 -0.35
CA LYS A 81 -5.47 -29.30 -1.52
C LYS A 81 -5.99 -28.24 -2.49
N GLY A 82 -6.16 -28.58 -3.77
CA GLY A 82 -6.60 -27.63 -4.78
C GLY A 82 -7.92 -26.91 -4.46
N GLY A 83 -8.86 -27.60 -3.77
CA GLY A 83 -10.09 -27.00 -3.29
C GLY A 83 -9.90 -25.96 -2.19
N ASP A 84 -8.91 -26.15 -1.32
CA ASP A 84 -8.60 -25.19 -0.25
C ASP A 84 -7.94 -23.95 -0.82
N VAL A 85 -7.07 -24.11 -1.83
CA VAL A 85 -6.49 -23.00 -2.59
C VAL A 85 -7.57 -22.07 -3.15
N GLN A 86 -8.59 -22.63 -3.81
CA GLN A 86 -9.66 -21.85 -4.40
C GLN A 86 -10.51 -21.14 -3.33
N LYS A 87 -10.82 -21.80 -2.22
CA LYS A 87 -11.58 -21.23 -1.10
C LYS A 87 -10.82 -20.07 -0.46
N ILE A 88 -9.53 -20.23 -0.17
CA ILE A 88 -8.71 -19.21 0.49
C ILE A 88 -8.56 -17.99 -0.41
N ILE A 89 -8.16 -18.19 -1.68
CA ILE A 89 -8.01 -17.09 -2.64
C ILE A 89 -9.33 -16.37 -2.89
N GLY A 90 -10.42 -17.12 -3.08
CA GLY A 90 -11.75 -16.54 -3.30
C GLY A 90 -12.24 -15.74 -2.10
N ARG A 91 -12.05 -16.26 -0.88
CA ARG A 91 -12.43 -15.54 0.34
C ARG A 91 -11.60 -14.28 0.54
N ALA A 92 -10.29 -14.34 0.30
CA ALA A 92 -9.41 -13.18 0.38
C ALA A 92 -9.81 -12.10 -0.62
N ALA A 93 -10.10 -12.49 -1.88
CA ALA A 93 -10.59 -11.56 -2.91
C ALA A 93 -11.88 -10.88 -2.51
N GLN A 94 -12.84 -11.64 -1.98
CA GLN A 94 -14.11 -11.10 -1.49
C GLN A 94 -13.90 -10.08 -0.37
N ILE A 95 -13.09 -10.39 0.63
CA ILE A 95 -12.82 -9.50 1.76
C ILE A 95 -12.15 -8.18 1.31
N ILE A 96 -11.18 -8.27 0.39
CA ILE A 96 -10.52 -7.08 -0.14
C ILE A 96 -11.51 -6.23 -0.96
N ASN A 97 -12.36 -6.86 -1.76
CA ASN A 97 -13.36 -6.15 -2.54
C ASN A 97 -14.41 -5.46 -1.66
N ASP A 98 -14.89 -6.15 -0.63
CA ASP A 98 -15.90 -5.62 0.30
C ASP A 98 -15.35 -4.53 1.23
N SER A 99 -14.03 -4.49 1.43
CA SER A 99 -13.32 -3.56 2.29
C SER A 99 -12.17 -2.88 1.54
N SER A 100 -12.45 -2.43 0.33
CA SER A 100 -11.45 -1.87 -0.58
C SER A 100 -10.89 -0.51 -0.15
N SER A 101 -11.57 0.19 0.76
CA SER A 101 -11.16 1.50 1.26
C SER A 101 -10.64 1.38 2.70
N VAL A 102 -9.43 1.86 2.93
CA VAL A 102 -8.79 1.86 4.24
C VAL A 102 -8.41 3.29 4.62
N SER A 103 -8.90 3.75 5.77
CA SER A 103 -8.49 5.06 6.29
C SER A 103 -7.01 5.04 6.67
N PRO A 104 -6.22 6.07 6.31
CA PRO A 104 -4.83 6.20 6.72
C PRO A 104 -4.64 6.06 8.24
N ARG A 105 -5.54 6.65 9.02
CA ARG A 105 -5.57 6.56 10.48
C ARG A 105 -5.67 5.14 11.03
N ALA A 106 -6.33 4.24 10.30
CA ALA A 106 -6.45 2.83 10.69
C ALA A 106 -5.15 2.04 10.47
N LEU A 107 -4.21 2.58 9.69
CA LEU A 107 -2.95 1.92 9.37
C LEU A 107 -1.85 2.30 10.36
N GLN A 108 -1.62 3.59 10.58
CA GLN A 108 -0.62 4.04 11.55
C GLN A 108 -0.83 5.51 11.95
N SER A 109 -0.45 5.84 13.18
CA SER A 109 -0.60 7.19 13.77
C SER A 109 0.28 8.28 13.15
N TRP A 110 1.24 7.94 12.30
CA TRP A 110 2.13 8.91 11.62
C TRP A 110 1.60 9.38 10.25
N LEU A 111 0.49 8.78 9.74
CA LEU A 111 -0.20 9.28 8.57
C LEU A 111 -1.15 10.43 8.98
N GLU A 112 -1.16 11.51 8.20
CA GLU A 112 -1.97 12.68 8.51
C GLU A 112 -3.47 12.37 8.40
N ASP A 113 -4.28 12.93 9.30
CA ASP A 113 -5.73 12.70 9.36
C ASP A 113 -6.48 13.24 8.12
N ASP A 114 -5.89 14.20 7.43
CA ASP A 114 -6.49 14.87 6.26
C ASP A 114 -6.20 14.16 4.92
N GLU A 115 -5.47 13.04 4.95
CA GLU A 115 -5.17 12.30 3.73
C GLU A 115 -6.37 11.46 3.27
N PRO A 116 -6.58 11.37 1.94
CA PRO A 116 -7.68 10.56 1.40
C PRO A 116 -7.48 9.09 1.71
N PRO A 117 -8.58 8.31 1.75
CA PRO A 117 -8.49 6.88 2.02
C PRO A 117 -7.67 6.15 0.96
N ILE A 118 -6.91 5.15 1.39
CA ILE A 118 -6.17 4.27 0.50
C ILE A 118 -7.15 3.26 -0.10
N ILE A 119 -7.21 3.21 -1.42
CA ILE A 119 -8.09 2.30 -2.15
C ILE A 119 -7.30 1.09 -2.64
N PHE A 120 -7.75 -0.09 -2.23
CA PHE A 120 -7.28 -1.35 -2.79
C PHE A 120 -8.11 -1.69 -4.02
N SER A 121 -7.47 -1.77 -5.17
CA SER A 121 -8.11 -2.13 -6.44
C SER A 121 -7.35 -3.29 -7.11
N PRO A 122 -8.04 -4.19 -7.84
CA PRO A 122 -7.37 -5.22 -8.62
C PRO A 122 -6.43 -4.60 -9.65
N ALA A 123 -5.16 -5.00 -9.65
CA ALA A 123 -4.22 -4.63 -10.69
C ALA A 123 -4.49 -5.50 -11.94
N ARG A 124 -4.83 -4.83 -13.05
CA ARG A 124 -5.07 -5.53 -14.32
C ARG A 124 -3.72 -5.91 -14.93
N MET A 125 -3.39 -7.19 -14.86
CA MET A 125 -2.15 -7.74 -15.40
C MET A 125 -2.45 -8.89 -16.33
N SER A 126 -1.70 -8.98 -17.42
CA SER A 126 -1.68 -10.17 -18.29
C SER A 126 -1.10 -11.37 -17.55
N LEU A 127 -1.37 -12.58 -18.02
CA LEU A 127 -0.73 -13.78 -17.47
C LEU A 127 0.79 -13.71 -17.59
N GLU A 128 1.28 -13.17 -18.72
CA GLU A 128 2.70 -12.99 -18.96
C GLU A 128 3.37 -12.08 -17.91
N ASP A 129 2.75 -10.94 -17.57
CA ASP A 129 3.27 -10.05 -16.55
C ASP A 129 3.30 -10.70 -15.17
N LYS A 130 2.28 -11.48 -14.84
CA LYS A 130 2.24 -12.26 -13.59
C LYS A 130 3.37 -13.26 -13.53
N VAL A 131 3.61 -13.98 -14.64
CA VAL A 131 4.74 -14.93 -14.76
C VAL A 131 6.08 -14.20 -14.60
N ARG A 132 6.23 -13.00 -15.17
CA ARG A 132 7.46 -12.19 -14.98
C ARG A 132 7.71 -11.84 -13.52
N VAL A 133 6.66 -11.44 -12.76
CA VAL A 133 6.80 -11.16 -11.32
C VAL A 133 7.31 -12.40 -10.57
N TRP A 134 6.71 -13.57 -10.84
CA TRP A 134 7.15 -14.84 -10.23
C TRP A 134 8.57 -15.24 -10.62
N SER A 135 8.93 -15.03 -11.88
CA SER A 135 10.29 -15.30 -12.37
C SER A 135 11.34 -14.40 -11.73
N ALA A 136 10.98 -13.12 -11.47
CA ALA A 136 11.89 -12.17 -10.81
C ALA A 136 12.27 -12.58 -9.39
N ILE A 137 11.42 -13.34 -8.71
CA ILE A 137 11.70 -13.90 -7.37
C ILE A 137 12.20 -15.35 -7.42
N ASN A 138 12.52 -15.83 -8.62
CA ASN A 138 13.09 -17.18 -8.86
C ASN A 138 12.16 -18.33 -8.39
N LYS A 139 10.85 -18.15 -8.55
CA LYS A 139 9.83 -19.17 -8.21
C LYS A 139 8.95 -19.46 -9.43
N PRO A 140 8.46 -20.70 -9.58
CA PRO A 140 7.50 -21.04 -10.61
C PRO A 140 6.19 -20.29 -10.36
N TYR A 141 5.49 -19.96 -11.44
CA TYR A 141 4.18 -19.30 -11.36
C TYR A 141 3.19 -20.11 -10.52
N GLN A 142 2.50 -19.42 -9.63
CA GLN A 142 1.39 -19.93 -8.83
C GLN A 142 0.19 -19.00 -8.95
N VAL A 143 -1.01 -19.54 -8.72
CA VAL A 143 -2.24 -18.76 -8.70
C VAL A 143 -2.12 -17.66 -7.66
N SER A 144 -2.24 -16.41 -8.11
CA SER A 144 -2.06 -15.24 -7.28
C SER A 144 -2.94 -14.10 -7.76
N LEU A 145 -3.31 -13.22 -6.82
CA LEU A 145 -4.05 -12.01 -7.10
C LEU A 145 -3.13 -10.80 -6.95
N PHE A 146 -3.35 -9.83 -7.81
CA PHE A 146 -2.55 -8.61 -7.83
C PHE A 146 -3.43 -7.41 -7.53
N TYR A 147 -2.97 -6.56 -6.63
CA TYR A 147 -3.68 -5.38 -6.17
C TYR A 147 -2.80 -4.15 -6.21
N LYS A 148 -3.44 -3.01 -6.45
CA LYS A 148 -2.86 -1.69 -6.30
C LYS A 148 -3.50 -1.03 -5.08
N ALA A 149 -2.68 -0.49 -4.18
CA ALA A 149 -3.10 0.34 -3.06
C ALA A 149 -2.67 1.78 -3.33
N ALA A 150 -3.61 2.69 -3.50
CA ALA A 150 -3.35 4.09 -3.85
C ALA A 150 -4.51 5.00 -3.44
N PRO A 151 -4.28 6.32 -3.21
CA PRO A 151 -2.95 6.92 -3.03
C PRO A 151 -2.38 6.63 -1.64
N VAL A 152 -1.06 6.49 -1.54
CA VAL A 152 -0.34 6.47 -0.26
C VAL A 152 0.56 7.69 -0.24
N PHE A 153 0.29 8.61 0.68
CA PHE A 153 1.06 9.84 0.79
C PHE A 153 2.24 9.66 1.75
N LEU A 154 3.42 10.10 1.30
CA LEU A 154 4.59 10.17 2.15
C LEU A 154 4.88 11.65 2.44
N SER A 155 4.67 12.05 3.69
CA SER A 155 4.96 13.40 4.15
C SER A 155 6.45 13.62 4.27
N SER A 156 6.88 14.87 3.98
CA SER A 156 8.28 15.28 4.15
C SER A 156 8.50 15.80 5.57
N GLU A 157 9.61 15.41 6.16
CA GLU A 157 10.07 15.96 7.44
C GLU A 157 10.75 17.34 7.30
N ILE A 158 10.93 17.82 6.05
CA ILE A 158 11.58 19.11 5.80
C ILE A 158 10.59 20.24 6.07
N ILE A 159 10.82 20.95 7.16
CA ILE A 159 10.09 22.13 7.58
C ILE A 159 11.02 23.33 7.50
N VAL A 160 10.57 24.42 6.90
CA VAL A 160 11.29 25.68 6.82
C VAL A 160 10.48 26.75 7.56
N ASP A 161 11.10 27.37 8.57
CA ASP A 161 10.48 28.49 9.26
C ASP A 161 10.58 29.75 8.37
N THR A 162 9.44 30.40 8.15
CA THR A 162 9.38 31.66 7.39
C THR A 162 9.07 32.81 8.35
N PRO A 163 9.89 33.86 8.39
CA PRO A 163 9.59 35.02 9.20
C PRO A 163 8.28 35.66 8.72
N ARG A 164 7.43 36.02 9.66
CA ARG A 164 6.18 36.72 9.37
C ARG A 164 6.50 38.14 8.93
N VAL A 165 6.02 38.55 7.77
CA VAL A 165 6.01 39.98 7.42
C VAL A 165 4.98 40.66 8.35
N ILE A 166 5.49 41.44 9.30
CA ILE A 166 4.67 42.10 10.32
C ILE A 166 4.20 43.46 9.79
N ASP A 167 4.96 44.07 8.87
CA ASP A 167 4.65 45.36 8.31
C ASP A 167 5.21 45.51 6.87
N ALA A 168 4.45 46.12 5.97
CA ALA A 168 4.85 46.41 4.60
C ALA A 168 4.50 47.88 4.28
N GLU A 169 5.50 48.73 4.25
CA GLU A 169 5.32 50.13 3.84
C GLU A 169 5.35 50.25 2.31
N ILE A 170 4.21 50.55 1.71
CA ILE A 170 4.09 50.76 0.25
C ILE A 170 4.25 52.26 -0.01
N ARG A 171 5.39 52.69 -0.56
CA ARG A 171 5.59 54.09 -1.04
C ARG A 171 5.26 54.17 -2.52
N LEU A 172 4.14 54.81 -2.85
CA LEU A 172 3.78 55.13 -4.23
C LEU A 172 4.45 56.44 -4.62
N ASN A 173 5.46 56.39 -5.50
CA ASN A 173 6.00 57.58 -6.18
C ASN A 173 5.16 57.84 -7.43
N LEU A 174 4.18 58.73 -7.32
CA LEU A 174 3.49 59.31 -8.47
C LEU A 174 4.41 60.33 -9.13
N ARG A 175 4.79 60.11 -10.39
CA ARG A 175 5.39 61.09 -11.29
C ARG A 175 4.33 61.66 -12.18
#